data_94f15109ea6ccda85f6b84730c994cd9
#
_entry.id   94f15109ea6ccda85f6b84730c994cd9
#
_cell.length_a   1.000
_cell.length_b   1.000
_cell.length_c   1.000
_cell.angle_alpha   90.00
_cell.angle_beta   90.00
_cell.angle_gamma   90.00
#
_symmetry.space_group_name_H-M   'P 1'
#
loop_
_entity.id
_entity.type
_entity.pdbx_description
1 polymer ?
#
loop_
_entity_poly.entity_id
_entity_poly.type
_entity_poly.pdbx_seq_one_letter_code
_entity_poly.pdbx_strand_id
1 'polypeptide(L)'
;MAFAVGLRVLLTILGWPTTNADEGTMGIMARHIAYNGEHPIFFYGQSYMGTLEAYLGAAFFRLFGASLFTLRLGILLLDALFLASMYLLTSLLYTKKLALFGLVLLGLGPNAIFLWELYAKGGSTQTLLFGALAFLLASWLSLPSSQDLPCGRRWLRLAAYGGWGLAVGLGIWSDMIVLPFFCMSGLLLWLCCWRDWRSWAPVFLLLGFVTGVLPLIVYNLQAPPGQGSLFTFLGLFNGPHAQSSHALPQLVRGLEETIRMSLPTATGDPFCPVSAVDYPIDASPRSIHCTILHTSWSGGYMILWTLAVLLAVRALWKLRARMKGGSPEEKQEMILHFARLCLLASAAITLTGYVVSSAPQGLPHSHARYLIGLLIVTPALIWPLWSGARAVKLPLVNETTKRRFTRLRGKGILNSGVLLLIGILFLIGTMSIAGDLPSSQAANQQQDEFIANLVRIDATRIYTDYWTCYRIVFVSQEKIICSVTDRTLIPSHNRYYHYYAVVKADPHSAYVFNYDIFQNAATMQKADLSGHGFRRFVFDGYIVYQPE
;
A
#
# COMPACT_ATOMS: atom_id res chain seq x y z
N MET A 1 0.70 18.50 -5.65
CA MET A 1 0.19 17.37 -6.42
C MET A 1 0.99 17.15 -7.72
N ALA A 2 1.03 18.10 -8.66
CA ALA A 2 1.80 17.94 -9.90
C ALA A 2 3.28 17.54 -9.68
N PHE A 3 3.95 18.15 -8.71
CA PHE A 3 5.32 17.77 -8.34
C PHE A 3 5.41 16.30 -7.85
N ALA A 4 4.51 15.86 -6.96
CA ALA A 4 4.54 14.51 -6.40
C ALA A 4 4.31 13.44 -7.48
N VAL A 5 3.31 13.64 -8.34
CA VAL A 5 3.04 12.75 -9.48
C VAL A 5 4.17 12.82 -10.50
N GLY A 6 4.66 14.02 -10.83
CA GLY A 6 5.77 14.20 -11.76
C GLY A 6 7.06 13.51 -11.32
N LEU A 7 7.36 13.52 -10.01
CA LEU A 7 8.49 12.79 -9.45
C LEU A 7 8.35 11.28 -9.67
N ARG A 8 7.17 10.70 -9.41
CA ARG A 8 6.91 9.26 -9.64
C ARG A 8 6.97 8.88 -11.12
N VAL A 9 6.45 9.73 -12.00
CA VAL A 9 6.59 9.57 -13.47
C VAL A 9 8.06 9.59 -13.85
N LEU A 10 8.84 10.56 -13.36
CA LEU A 10 10.27 10.66 -13.64
C LEU A 10 11.04 9.42 -13.19
N LEU A 11 10.81 8.93 -11.97
CA LEU A 11 11.44 7.72 -11.47
C LEU A 11 11.11 6.51 -12.34
N THR A 12 9.85 6.38 -12.77
CA THR A 12 9.43 5.30 -13.66
C THR A 12 10.12 5.39 -15.03
N ILE A 13 10.26 6.57 -15.61
CA ILE A 13 10.99 6.81 -16.87
C ILE A 13 12.48 6.45 -16.72
N LEU A 14 13.07 6.76 -15.57
CA LEU A 14 14.46 6.43 -15.26
C LEU A 14 14.69 4.94 -14.94
N GLY A 15 13.63 4.10 -15.01
CA GLY A 15 13.74 2.66 -14.78
C GLY A 15 13.77 2.26 -13.30
N TRP A 16 13.33 3.15 -12.41
CA TRP A 16 13.20 2.83 -10.99
C TRP A 16 11.72 2.69 -10.57
N PRO A 17 11.39 1.73 -9.73
CA PRO A 17 12.17 0.58 -9.29
C PRO A 17 12.31 -0.49 -10.38
N THR A 18 13.25 -1.42 -10.23
CA THR A 18 13.31 -2.63 -11.07
C THR A 18 12.02 -3.44 -10.92
N THR A 19 11.52 -4.04 -12.00
CA THR A 19 10.32 -4.89 -11.92
C THR A 19 10.59 -6.16 -11.10
N ASN A 20 9.53 -6.71 -10.50
CA ASN A 20 9.55 -7.99 -9.77
C ASN A 20 8.54 -8.98 -10.34
N ALA A 21 8.51 -10.21 -9.80
CA ALA A 21 7.63 -11.27 -10.29
C ALA A 21 6.13 -10.95 -10.14
N ASP A 22 5.73 -10.30 -9.04
CA ASP A 22 4.31 -9.94 -8.83
C ASP A 22 3.87 -8.86 -9.83
N GLU A 23 4.71 -7.84 -10.06
CA GLU A 23 4.46 -6.83 -11.09
C GLU A 23 4.49 -7.43 -12.50
N GLY A 24 5.41 -8.36 -12.76
CA GLY A 24 5.45 -9.14 -14.00
C GLY A 24 4.15 -9.93 -14.22
N THR A 25 3.63 -10.60 -13.19
CA THR A 25 2.34 -11.30 -13.24
C THR A 25 1.19 -10.32 -13.54
N MET A 26 1.16 -9.16 -12.88
CA MET A 26 0.14 -8.13 -13.15
C MET A 26 0.23 -7.61 -14.59
N GLY A 27 1.45 -7.44 -15.11
CA GLY A 27 1.68 -7.04 -16.51
C GLY A 27 1.22 -8.10 -17.51
N ILE A 28 1.45 -9.39 -17.24
CA ILE A 28 0.92 -10.50 -18.05
C ILE A 28 -0.62 -10.47 -18.03
N MET A 29 -1.24 -10.32 -16.86
CA MET A 29 -2.70 -10.19 -16.75
C MET A 29 -3.24 -9.01 -17.54
N ALA A 30 -2.60 -7.84 -17.43
CA ALA A 30 -2.96 -6.66 -18.20
C ALA A 30 -2.88 -6.91 -19.72
N ARG A 31 -1.86 -7.67 -20.17
CA ARG A 31 -1.68 -8.07 -21.55
C ARG A 31 -2.77 -9.03 -22.00
N HIS A 32 -3.09 -10.06 -21.22
CA HIS A 32 -4.17 -11.00 -21.52
C HIS A 32 -5.54 -10.31 -21.59
N ILE A 33 -5.82 -9.37 -20.70
CA ILE A 33 -7.05 -8.54 -20.77
C ILE A 33 -7.04 -7.68 -22.02
N ALA A 34 -5.91 -7.04 -22.35
CA ALA A 34 -5.82 -6.12 -23.48
C ALA A 34 -5.96 -6.82 -24.84
N TYR A 35 -5.31 -7.98 -25.01
CA TYR A 35 -5.12 -8.57 -26.34
C TYR A 35 -5.76 -9.95 -26.50
N ASN A 36 -5.94 -10.73 -25.43
CA ASN A 36 -6.49 -12.08 -25.48
C ASN A 36 -7.97 -12.16 -25.06
N GLY A 37 -8.55 -11.05 -24.55
CA GLY A 37 -9.94 -11.03 -24.11
C GLY A 37 -10.21 -11.78 -22.80
N GLU A 38 -9.20 -12.03 -21.99
CA GLU A 38 -9.37 -12.63 -20.67
C GLU A 38 -9.97 -11.62 -19.66
N HIS A 39 -10.74 -12.13 -18.70
CA HIS A 39 -11.38 -11.32 -17.67
C HIS A 39 -11.13 -11.89 -16.26
N PRO A 40 -9.86 -11.92 -15.80
CA PRO A 40 -9.55 -12.45 -14.47
C PRO A 40 -10.15 -11.57 -13.38
N ILE A 41 -10.82 -12.19 -12.42
CA ILE A 41 -11.42 -11.49 -11.26
C ILE A 41 -10.36 -11.24 -10.19
N PHE A 42 -9.44 -12.18 -10.02
CA PHE A 42 -8.38 -12.10 -9.04
C PHE A 42 -6.99 -12.20 -9.69
N PHE A 43 -6.01 -11.76 -8.97
CA PHE A 43 -4.61 -11.96 -9.30
C PHE A 43 -4.34 -13.45 -9.57
N TYR A 44 -3.63 -13.78 -10.64
CA TYR A 44 -3.41 -15.16 -11.02
C TYR A 44 -2.86 -16.00 -9.87
N GLY A 45 -3.45 -17.19 -9.66
CA GLY A 45 -3.09 -18.11 -8.59
C GLY A 45 -3.52 -17.68 -7.18
N GLN A 46 -4.40 -16.69 -7.06
CA GLN A 46 -5.02 -16.25 -5.80
C GLN A 46 -6.53 -16.09 -5.96
N SER A 47 -7.27 -16.08 -4.85
CA SER A 47 -8.73 -15.95 -4.85
C SER A 47 -9.23 -14.84 -3.90
N TYR A 48 -8.39 -13.88 -3.55
CA TYR A 48 -8.71 -12.85 -2.56
C TYR A 48 -8.18 -11.44 -2.88
N MET A 49 -7.35 -11.27 -3.90
CA MET A 49 -6.78 -9.98 -4.30
C MET A 49 -7.28 -9.60 -5.70
N GLY A 50 -8.05 -8.52 -5.81
CA GLY A 50 -8.65 -8.04 -7.04
C GLY A 50 -7.61 -7.50 -8.03
N THR A 51 -8.02 -7.43 -9.30
CA THR A 51 -7.16 -7.16 -10.46
C THR A 51 -7.37 -5.78 -11.07
N LEU A 52 -7.82 -4.81 -10.29
CA LEU A 52 -8.10 -3.45 -10.77
C LEU A 52 -6.88 -2.84 -11.50
N GLU A 53 -5.68 -3.07 -11.00
CA GLU A 53 -4.43 -2.59 -11.62
C GLU A 53 -4.21 -3.20 -13.01
N ALA A 54 -4.51 -4.49 -13.19
CA ALA A 54 -4.39 -5.15 -14.49
C ALA A 54 -5.39 -4.57 -15.51
N TYR A 55 -6.62 -4.28 -15.10
CA TYR A 55 -7.61 -3.64 -15.98
C TYR A 55 -7.21 -2.22 -16.37
N LEU A 56 -6.68 -1.42 -15.43
CA LEU A 56 -6.14 -0.10 -15.75
C LEU A 56 -4.92 -0.21 -16.66
N GLY A 57 -3.99 -1.13 -16.36
CA GLY A 57 -2.85 -1.43 -17.22
C GLY A 57 -3.27 -1.84 -18.63
N ALA A 58 -4.28 -2.70 -18.76
CA ALA A 58 -4.83 -3.13 -20.05
C ALA A 58 -5.40 -1.96 -20.88
N ALA A 59 -6.07 -1.02 -20.22
CA ALA A 59 -6.57 0.18 -20.90
C ALA A 59 -5.41 1.01 -21.47
N PHE A 60 -4.35 1.22 -20.69
CA PHE A 60 -3.16 1.92 -21.17
C PHE A 60 -2.36 1.13 -22.20
N PHE A 61 -2.34 -0.21 -22.13
CA PHE A 61 -1.70 -1.05 -23.15
C PHE A 61 -2.39 -0.91 -24.53
N ARG A 62 -3.71 -0.83 -24.55
CA ARG A 62 -4.45 -0.60 -25.79
C ARG A 62 -4.19 0.77 -26.40
N LEU A 63 -3.89 1.79 -25.58
CA LEU A 63 -3.64 3.15 -26.04
C LEU A 63 -2.17 3.38 -26.46
N PHE A 64 -1.22 2.81 -25.71
CA PHE A 64 0.20 3.16 -25.82
C PHE A 64 1.12 1.94 -26.02
N GLY A 65 0.56 0.73 -26.13
CA GLY A 65 1.33 -0.51 -26.20
C GLY A 65 1.75 -1.06 -24.84
N ALA A 66 2.06 -2.37 -24.80
CA ALA A 66 2.45 -3.08 -23.59
C ALA A 66 3.91 -2.76 -23.20
N SER A 67 4.10 -2.17 -22.04
CA SER A 67 5.41 -1.93 -21.43
C SER A 67 5.27 -1.77 -19.92
N LEU A 68 6.40 -1.85 -19.19
CA LEU A 68 6.42 -1.59 -17.75
C LEU A 68 5.94 -0.15 -17.42
N PHE A 69 6.34 0.82 -18.22
CA PHE A 69 5.93 2.21 -18.06
C PHE A 69 4.41 2.36 -18.18
N THR A 70 3.82 1.79 -19.23
CA THR A 70 2.36 1.90 -19.45
C THR A 70 1.55 1.12 -18.43
N LEU A 71 2.06 0.01 -17.89
CA LEU A 71 1.47 -0.67 -16.74
C LEU A 71 1.39 0.26 -15.52
N ARG A 72 2.50 0.92 -15.20
CA ARG A 72 2.61 1.83 -14.05
C ARG A 72 1.77 3.10 -14.19
N LEU A 73 1.39 3.53 -15.40
CA LEU A 73 0.47 4.65 -15.58
C LEU A 73 -0.89 4.42 -14.88
N GLY A 74 -1.37 3.18 -14.84
CA GLY A 74 -2.59 2.84 -14.11
C GLY A 74 -2.47 3.10 -12.61
N ILE A 75 -1.33 2.76 -12.02
CA ILE A 75 -1.05 3.00 -10.60
C ILE A 75 -0.84 4.49 -10.32
N LEU A 76 -0.11 5.19 -11.17
CA LEU A 76 0.11 6.63 -11.06
C LEU A 76 -1.21 7.41 -11.10
N LEU A 77 -2.20 6.93 -11.86
CA LEU A 77 -3.56 7.49 -11.84
C LEU A 77 -4.23 7.30 -10.48
N LEU A 78 -4.15 6.09 -9.90
CA LEU A 78 -4.71 5.81 -8.57
C LEU A 78 -4.02 6.65 -7.48
N ASP A 79 -2.69 6.80 -7.55
CA ASP A 79 -1.92 7.64 -6.62
C ASP A 79 -2.30 9.12 -6.74
N ALA A 80 -2.44 9.63 -7.95
CA ALA A 80 -2.89 11.02 -8.18
C ALA A 80 -4.28 11.26 -7.58
N LEU A 81 -5.21 10.32 -7.73
CA LEU A 81 -6.54 10.39 -7.14
C LEU A 81 -6.49 10.27 -5.59
N PHE A 82 -5.59 9.44 -5.06
CA PHE A 82 -5.33 9.36 -3.62
C PHE A 82 -4.85 10.71 -3.06
N LEU A 83 -3.82 11.31 -3.68
CA LEU A 83 -3.29 12.61 -3.25
C LEU A 83 -4.36 13.72 -3.31
N ALA A 84 -5.19 13.73 -4.36
CA ALA A 84 -6.32 14.65 -4.46
C ALA A 84 -7.34 14.43 -3.33
N SER A 85 -7.70 13.18 -3.05
CA SER A 85 -8.61 12.80 -1.98
C SER A 85 -8.08 13.21 -0.61
N MET A 86 -6.78 13.02 -0.37
CA MET A 86 -6.10 13.42 0.87
C MET A 86 -6.06 14.93 1.06
N TYR A 87 -5.83 15.69 -0.02
CA TYR A 87 -5.92 17.16 0.04
C TYR A 87 -7.32 17.62 0.45
N LEU A 88 -8.35 17.07 -0.19
CA LEU A 88 -9.74 17.42 0.10
C LEU A 88 -10.15 16.99 1.51
N LEU A 89 -9.83 15.76 1.92
CA LEU A 89 -10.11 15.23 3.25
C LEU A 89 -9.43 16.08 4.34
N THR A 90 -8.15 16.38 4.17
CA THR A 90 -7.39 17.18 5.14
C THR A 90 -7.89 18.62 5.17
N SER A 91 -8.26 19.20 4.03
CA SER A 91 -8.84 20.54 3.96
C SER A 91 -10.20 20.61 4.67
N LEU A 92 -11.00 19.55 4.57
CA LEU A 92 -12.31 19.42 5.19
C LEU A 92 -12.20 19.24 6.70
N LEU A 93 -11.36 18.31 7.16
CA LEU A 93 -11.23 17.97 8.58
C LEU A 93 -10.40 18.98 9.37
N TYR A 94 -9.47 19.70 8.73
CA TYR A 94 -8.51 20.58 9.39
C TYR A 94 -8.40 21.94 8.69
N THR A 95 -7.33 22.14 7.91
CA THR A 95 -7.10 23.43 7.23
C THR A 95 -6.40 23.22 5.89
N LYS A 96 -6.65 24.10 4.92
CA LYS A 96 -5.98 24.08 3.61
C LYS A 96 -4.44 24.12 3.71
N LYS A 97 -3.89 24.86 4.70
CA LYS A 97 -2.43 24.95 4.88
C LYS A 97 -1.84 23.63 5.40
N LEU A 98 -2.55 22.94 6.29
CA LEU A 98 -2.15 21.59 6.72
C LEU A 98 -2.29 20.59 5.57
N ALA A 99 -3.33 20.72 4.75
CA ALA A 99 -3.51 19.87 3.57
C ALA A 99 -2.34 19.99 2.59
N LEU A 100 -1.86 21.21 2.34
CA LEU A 100 -0.67 21.42 1.50
C LEU A 100 0.59 20.80 2.12
N PHE A 101 0.80 20.97 3.42
CA PHE A 101 1.93 20.35 4.11
C PHE A 101 1.82 18.82 4.10
N GLY A 102 0.63 18.27 4.35
CA GLY A 102 0.35 16.83 4.24
C GLY A 102 0.63 16.28 2.84
N LEU A 103 0.25 17.03 1.78
CA LEU A 103 0.60 16.67 0.40
C LEU A 103 2.10 16.65 0.15
N VAL A 104 2.87 17.57 0.75
CA VAL A 104 4.33 17.55 0.65
C VAL A 104 4.88 16.27 1.29
N LEU A 105 4.42 15.91 2.49
CA LEU A 105 4.84 14.68 3.15
C LEU A 105 4.45 13.42 2.37
N LEU A 106 3.20 13.33 1.89
CA LEU A 106 2.74 12.18 1.08
C LEU A 106 3.36 12.16 -0.33
N GLY A 107 3.81 13.29 -0.84
CA GLY A 107 4.52 13.40 -2.11
C GLY A 107 6.00 13.05 -2.02
N LEU A 108 6.55 13.05 -0.82
CA LEU A 108 7.91 12.69 -0.46
C LEU A 108 7.88 11.42 0.38
N GLY A 109 8.98 10.70 0.47
CA GLY A 109 9.06 9.51 1.32
C GLY A 109 10.31 8.69 1.04
N PRO A 110 10.61 7.70 1.89
CA PRO A 110 11.70 6.77 1.65
C PRO A 110 11.35 5.74 0.57
N ASN A 111 12.37 5.02 0.14
CA ASN A 111 12.32 3.96 -0.85
C ASN A 111 11.12 3.00 -0.67
N ALA A 112 10.88 2.49 0.54
CA ALA A 112 9.81 1.52 0.80
C ALA A 112 8.41 2.04 0.42
N ILE A 113 8.08 3.30 0.74
CA ILE A 113 6.78 3.90 0.40
C ILE A 113 6.65 4.04 -1.11
N PHE A 114 7.66 4.60 -1.78
CA PHE A 114 7.64 4.74 -3.24
C PHE A 114 7.56 3.39 -3.96
N LEU A 115 8.25 2.36 -3.46
CA LEU A 115 8.14 0.99 -3.98
C LEU A 115 6.70 0.47 -3.92
N TRP A 116 6.00 0.70 -2.80
CA TRP A 116 4.61 0.23 -2.65
C TRP A 116 3.61 1.03 -3.47
N GLU A 117 3.92 2.28 -3.78
CA GLU A 117 3.09 3.16 -4.60
C GLU A 117 3.34 3.00 -6.11
N LEU A 118 4.51 2.48 -6.51
CA LEU A 118 4.89 2.34 -7.92
C LEU A 118 4.79 0.90 -8.45
N TYR A 119 4.85 -0.12 -7.60
CA TYR A 119 4.68 -1.49 -8.06
C TYR A 119 3.22 -1.85 -8.32
N ALA A 120 2.94 -2.32 -9.54
CA ALA A 120 1.69 -2.97 -9.89
C ALA A 120 1.63 -4.40 -9.33
N LYS A 121 1.38 -4.55 -8.04
CA LYS A 121 1.35 -5.87 -7.38
C LYS A 121 0.08 -6.13 -6.58
N GLY A 122 -0.88 -5.22 -6.68
CA GLY A 122 -2.18 -5.28 -6.00
C GLY A 122 -2.19 -4.71 -4.58
N GLY A 123 -3.30 -4.10 -4.22
CA GLY A 123 -3.70 -3.77 -2.86
C GLY A 123 -3.22 -2.43 -2.31
N SER A 124 -1.96 -2.05 -2.46
CA SER A 124 -1.39 -0.91 -1.74
C SER A 124 -2.03 0.43 -2.12
N THR A 125 -1.96 0.82 -3.37
CA THR A 125 -2.46 2.12 -3.85
C THR A 125 -3.99 2.19 -3.81
N GLN A 126 -4.67 1.07 -4.04
CA GLN A 126 -6.13 0.96 -3.88
C GLN A 126 -6.56 1.17 -2.43
N THR A 127 -5.86 0.57 -1.46
CA THR A 127 -6.11 0.76 -0.03
C THR A 127 -6.02 2.24 0.34
N LEU A 128 -5.00 2.94 -0.15
CA LEU A 128 -4.83 4.37 0.06
C LEU A 128 -5.99 5.17 -0.54
N LEU A 129 -6.30 4.94 -1.82
CA LEU A 129 -7.33 5.70 -2.53
C LEU A 129 -8.71 5.45 -1.92
N PHE A 130 -9.13 4.20 -1.81
CA PHE A 130 -10.49 3.88 -1.38
C PHE A 130 -10.72 4.19 0.10
N GLY A 131 -9.70 4.01 0.96
CA GLY A 131 -9.75 4.43 2.35
C GLY A 131 -9.90 5.95 2.51
N ALA A 132 -9.12 6.73 1.75
CA ALA A 132 -9.21 8.19 1.76
C ALA A 132 -10.55 8.69 1.19
N LEU A 133 -11.03 8.12 0.08
CA LEU A 133 -12.33 8.46 -0.52
C LEU A 133 -13.49 8.15 0.42
N ALA A 134 -13.48 6.98 1.07
CA ALA A 134 -14.51 6.60 2.01
C ALA A 134 -14.60 7.61 3.17
N PHE A 135 -13.47 8.00 3.75
CA PHE A 135 -13.46 9.03 4.80
C PHE A 135 -13.86 10.41 4.29
N LEU A 136 -13.42 10.80 3.09
CA LEU A 136 -13.78 12.08 2.46
C LEU A 136 -15.29 12.19 2.28
N LEU A 137 -15.90 11.19 1.63
CA LEU A 137 -17.32 11.17 1.34
C LEU A 137 -18.16 11.07 2.63
N ALA A 138 -17.77 10.19 3.57
CA ALA A 138 -18.45 10.07 4.85
C ALA A 138 -18.38 11.37 5.68
N SER A 139 -17.21 12.01 5.73
CA SER A 139 -17.05 13.28 6.44
C SER A 139 -17.87 14.39 5.79
N TRP A 140 -17.86 14.50 4.47
CA TRP A 140 -18.64 15.50 3.74
C TRP A 140 -20.14 15.31 3.93
N LEU A 141 -20.64 14.07 3.81
CA LEU A 141 -22.07 13.72 4.02
C LEU A 141 -22.54 14.03 5.44
N SER A 142 -21.67 13.89 6.43
CA SER A 142 -21.98 14.11 7.84
C SER A 142 -22.11 15.59 8.22
N LEU A 143 -21.57 16.51 7.42
CA LEU A 143 -21.58 17.94 7.74
C LEU A 143 -22.96 18.58 7.51
N PRO A 144 -23.38 19.53 8.37
CA PRO A 144 -24.65 20.25 8.22
C PRO A 144 -24.75 20.97 6.86
N SER A 145 -23.69 21.59 6.39
CA SER A 145 -23.65 22.29 5.09
C SER A 145 -24.03 21.41 3.89
N SER A 146 -23.81 20.12 3.98
CA SER A 146 -24.25 19.16 2.95
C SER A 146 -25.71 18.75 3.13
N GLN A 147 -26.24 18.80 4.36
CA GLN A 147 -27.63 18.46 4.66
C GLN A 147 -28.60 19.56 4.20
N ASP A 148 -28.17 20.82 4.24
CA ASP A 148 -28.96 22.00 3.87
C ASP A 148 -28.83 22.40 2.40
N LEU A 149 -28.45 21.47 1.53
CA LEU A 149 -28.34 21.73 0.09
C LEU A 149 -29.71 22.08 -0.52
N PRO A 150 -29.76 23.07 -1.44
CA PRO A 150 -30.98 23.39 -2.20
C PRO A 150 -31.55 22.14 -2.88
N CYS A 151 -32.90 22.12 -3.07
CA CYS A 151 -33.59 20.96 -3.65
C CYS A 151 -32.96 20.47 -4.96
N GLY A 152 -32.54 21.39 -5.84
CA GLY A 152 -31.86 21.06 -7.11
C GLY A 152 -30.46 20.45 -6.97
N ARG A 153 -29.87 20.41 -5.76
CA ARG A 153 -28.54 19.82 -5.51
C ARG A 153 -28.58 18.58 -4.58
N ARG A 154 -29.78 18.14 -4.19
CA ARG A 154 -29.94 16.93 -3.34
C ARG A 154 -29.39 15.67 -4.01
N TRP A 155 -29.41 15.60 -5.34
CA TRP A 155 -28.82 14.50 -6.09
C TRP A 155 -27.31 14.32 -5.81
N LEU A 156 -26.57 15.40 -5.49
CA LEU A 156 -25.15 15.31 -5.12
C LEU A 156 -24.92 14.47 -3.86
N ARG A 157 -25.85 14.55 -2.89
CA ARG A 157 -25.78 13.71 -1.70
C ARG A 157 -26.04 12.25 -2.05
N LEU A 158 -27.05 11.97 -2.87
CA LEU A 158 -27.35 10.60 -3.32
C LEU A 158 -26.17 10.03 -4.10
N ALA A 159 -25.58 10.82 -5.02
CA ALA A 159 -24.37 10.43 -5.74
C ALA A 159 -23.17 10.18 -4.79
N ALA A 160 -23.02 10.96 -3.73
CA ALA A 160 -21.97 10.76 -2.73
C ALA A 160 -22.20 9.48 -1.90
N TYR A 161 -23.44 9.11 -1.57
CA TYR A 161 -23.76 7.80 -0.97
C TYR A 161 -23.42 6.65 -1.92
N GLY A 162 -23.80 6.78 -3.20
CA GLY A 162 -23.42 5.80 -4.25
C GLY A 162 -21.91 5.71 -4.41
N GLY A 163 -21.21 6.85 -4.44
CA GLY A 163 -19.74 6.91 -4.50
C GLY A 163 -19.07 6.29 -3.29
N TRP A 164 -19.60 6.48 -2.08
CA TRP A 164 -19.09 5.82 -0.88
C TRP A 164 -19.27 4.30 -0.98
N GLY A 165 -20.47 3.85 -1.36
CA GLY A 165 -20.74 2.43 -1.58
C GLY A 165 -19.80 1.82 -2.63
N LEU A 166 -19.60 2.50 -3.76
CA LEU A 166 -18.70 2.07 -4.83
C LEU A 166 -17.24 1.98 -4.35
N ALA A 167 -16.75 2.97 -3.62
CA ALA A 167 -15.40 2.97 -3.07
C ALA A 167 -15.20 1.80 -2.09
N VAL A 168 -16.20 1.52 -1.24
CA VAL A 168 -16.17 0.37 -0.32
C VAL A 168 -16.21 -0.95 -1.09
N GLY A 169 -17.09 -1.10 -2.08
CA GLY A 169 -17.20 -2.31 -2.89
C GLY A 169 -15.93 -2.62 -3.67
N LEU A 170 -15.39 -1.63 -4.40
CA LEU A 170 -14.12 -1.75 -5.13
C LEU A 170 -12.95 -2.02 -4.19
N GLY A 171 -12.91 -1.38 -3.02
CA GLY A 171 -11.85 -1.59 -2.05
C GLY A 171 -11.86 -3.01 -1.47
N ILE A 172 -13.04 -3.55 -1.12
CA ILE A 172 -13.18 -4.94 -0.63
C ILE A 172 -12.77 -5.95 -1.72
N TRP A 173 -13.13 -5.70 -2.98
CA TRP A 173 -12.68 -6.55 -4.08
C TRP A 173 -11.16 -6.46 -4.28
N SER A 174 -10.58 -5.25 -4.19
CA SER A 174 -9.16 -5.04 -4.43
C SER A 174 -8.28 -5.61 -3.33
N ASP A 175 -8.54 -5.22 -2.05
CA ASP A 175 -7.78 -5.71 -0.89
C ASP A 175 -8.53 -5.41 0.41
N MET A 176 -8.75 -6.43 1.24
CA MET A 176 -9.48 -6.31 2.49
C MET A 176 -8.70 -5.58 3.60
N ILE A 177 -7.43 -5.25 3.41
CA ILE A 177 -6.61 -4.46 4.36
C ILE A 177 -7.24 -3.09 4.64
N VAL A 178 -8.03 -2.57 3.73
CA VAL A 178 -8.74 -1.29 3.86
C VAL A 178 -9.93 -1.32 4.84
N LEU A 179 -10.38 -2.49 5.28
CA LEU A 179 -11.58 -2.68 6.12
C LEU A 179 -11.65 -1.77 7.37
N PRO A 180 -10.58 -1.54 8.15
CA PRO A 180 -10.63 -0.64 9.29
C PRO A 180 -11.13 0.77 8.93
N PHE A 181 -10.73 1.27 7.76
CA PHE A 181 -11.15 2.58 7.25
C PHE A 181 -12.61 2.57 6.83
N PHE A 182 -13.10 1.50 6.22
CA PHE A 182 -14.50 1.36 5.84
C PHE A 182 -15.42 1.23 7.06
N CYS A 183 -15.05 0.41 8.04
CA CYS A 183 -15.82 0.27 9.28
C CYS A 183 -15.96 1.61 10.01
N MET A 184 -14.89 2.37 10.14
CA MET A 184 -14.90 3.63 10.89
C MET A 184 -15.57 4.77 10.11
N SER A 185 -15.41 4.82 8.77
CA SER A 185 -16.17 5.78 7.94
C SER A 185 -17.66 5.43 7.86
N GLY A 186 -18.01 4.14 7.84
CA GLY A 186 -19.39 3.66 7.94
C GLY A 186 -20.04 3.98 9.29
N LEU A 187 -19.29 3.84 10.39
CA LEU A 187 -19.73 4.25 11.73
C LEU A 187 -20.02 5.76 11.78
N LEU A 188 -19.17 6.57 11.15
CA LEU A 188 -19.39 8.01 11.03
C LEU A 188 -20.70 8.32 10.30
N LEU A 189 -20.97 7.67 9.15
CA LEU A 189 -22.23 7.81 8.42
C LEU A 189 -23.42 7.36 9.26
N TRP A 190 -23.30 6.21 9.89
CA TRP A 190 -24.41 5.64 10.67
C TRP A 190 -24.84 6.55 11.80
N LEU A 191 -23.89 7.12 12.54
CA LEU A 191 -24.20 7.98 13.69
C LEU A 191 -24.59 9.41 13.29
N CYS A 192 -23.97 9.98 12.25
CA CYS A 192 -24.20 11.38 11.89
C CYS A 192 -25.31 11.57 10.84
N CYS A 193 -25.59 10.56 10.02
CA CYS A 193 -26.55 10.65 8.91
C CYS A 193 -27.78 9.76 9.11
N TRP A 194 -28.11 9.39 10.35
CA TRP A 194 -29.18 8.43 10.62
C TRP A 194 -30.56 8.82 10.05
N ARG A 195 -30.82 10.11 9.83
CA ARG A 195 -32.07 10.61 9.22
C ARG A 195 -32.14 10.27 7.73
N ASP A 196 -31.00 10.22 7.04
CA ASP A 196 -30.94 9.91 5.63
C ASP A 196 -31.25 8.44 5.33
N TRP A 197 -31.16 7.54 6.33
CA TRP A 197 -31.57 6.14 6.21
C TRP A 197 -33.07 5.94 5.89
N ARG A 198 -33.89 6.99 6.09
CA ARG A 198 -35.31 7.00 5.69
C ARG A 198 -35.54 7.60 4.29
N SER A 199 -34.51 7.95 3.58
CA SER A 199 -34.53 8.50 2.22
C SER A 199 -34.06 7.47 1.19
N TRP A 200 -33.80 7.91 -0.05
CA TRP A 200 -33.18 7.11 -1.10
C TRP A 200 -31.69 6.83 -0.90
N ALA A 201 -31.06 7.43 0.11
CA ALA A 201 -29.62 7.27 0.38
C ALA A 201 -29.15 5.82 0.54
N PRO A 202 -29.86 4.93 1.31
CA PRO A 202 -29.48 3.51 1.41
C PRO A 202 -29.52 2.78 0.08
N VAL A 203 -30.48 3.12 -0.79
CA VAL A 203 -30.59 2.49 -2.12
C VAL A 203 -29.39 2.85 -2.99
N PHE A 204 -29.01 4.14 -3.06
CA PHE A 204 -27.83 4.57 -3.81
C PHE A 204 -26.54 4.00 -3.24
N LEU A 205 -26.42 3.95 -1.90
CA LEU A 205 -25.28 3.32 -1.22
C LEU A 205 -25.17 1.84 -1.60
N LEU A 206 -26.28 1.10 -1.52
CA LEU A 206 -26.33 -0.33 -1.85
C LEU A 206 -26.02 -0.56 -3.34
N LEU A 207 -26.59 0.24 -4.24
CA LEU A 207 -26.29 0.15 -5.67
C LEU A 207 -24.80 0.38 -5.96
N GLY A 208 -24.21 1.42 -5.38
CA GLY A 208 -22.77 1.66 -5.50
C GLY A 208 -21.95 0.49 -4.96
N PHE A 209 -22.29 -0.02 -3.77
CA PHE A 209 -21.60 -1.15 -3.15
C PHE A 209 -21.69 -2.41 -4.01
N VAL A 210 -22.87 -2.80 -4.45
CA VAL A 210 -23.08 -3.98 -5.29
C VAL A 210 -22.32 -3.85 -6.61
N THR A 211 -22.33 -2.67 -7.23
CA THR A 211 -21.56 -2.41 -8.45
C THR A 211 -20.05 -2.58 -8.20
N GLY A 212 -19.54 -2.07 -7.10
CA GLY A 212 -18.11 -2.17 -6.78
C GLY A 212 -17.65 -3.58 -6.43
N VAL A 213 -18.49 -4.34 -5.72
CA VAL A 213 -18.18 -5.71 -5.28
C VAL A 213 -18.65 -6.77 -6.29
N LEU A 214 -19.25 -6.37 -7.43
CA LEU A 214 -19.80 -7.28 -8.42
C LEU A 214 -18.84 -8.39 -8.87
N PRO A 215 -17.54 -8.11 -9.18
CA PRO A 215 -16.61 -9.17 -9.55
C PRO A 215 -16.49 -10.25 -8.46
N LEU A 216 -16.47 -9.84 -7.19
CA LEU A 216 -16.40 -10.76 -6.05
C LEU A 216 -17.67 -11.60 -5.91
N ILE A 217 -18.84 -11.00 -6.13
CA ILE A 217 -20.13 -11.71 -6.12
C ILE A 217 -20.15 -12.77 -7.23
N VAL A 218 -19.79 -12.40 -8.46
CA VAL A 218 -19.75 -13.31 -9.61
C VAL A 218 -18.84 -14.49 -9.33
N TYR A 219 -17.64 -14.24 -8.81
CA TYR A 219 -16.70 -15.31 -8.45
C TYR A 219 -17.30 -16.28 -7.41
N ASN A 220 -17.85 -15.75 -6.31
CA ASN A 220 -18.37 -16.60 -5.24
C ASN A 220 -19.61 -17.41 -5.65
N LEU A 221 -20.39 -16.93 -6.62
CA LEU A 221 -21.50 -17.70 -7.20
C LEU A 221 -21.04 -18.86 -8.08
N GLN A 222 -19.85 -18.74 -8.66
CA GLN A 222 -19.28 -19.75 -9.56
C GLN A 222 -18.26 -20.68 -8.88
N ALA A 223 -17.73 -20.27 -7.72
CA ALA A 223 -16.70 -21.02 -7.00
C ALA A 223 -17.26 -22.33 -6.44
N PRO A 224 -16.49 -23.43 -6.52
CA PRO A 224 -16.84 -24.68 -5.84
C PRO A 224 -17.02 -24.49 -4.33
N PRO A 225 -17.83 -25.33 -3.66
CA PRO A 225 -17.99 -25.28 -2.21
C PRO A 225 -16.65 -25.32 -1.48
N GLY A 226 -16.42 -24.37 -0.55
CA GLY A 226 -15.18 -24.24 0.22
C GLY A 226 -14.02 -23.53 -0.49
N GLN A 227 -14.19 -23.09 -1.74
CA GLN A 227 -13.17 -22.31 -2.48
C GLN A 227 -13.57 -20.83 -2.70
N GLY A 228 -14.64 -20.37 -2.06
CA GLY A 228 -15.03 -18.97 -2.10
C GLY A 228 -13.96 -18.04 -1.55
N SER A 229 -13.93 -16.80 -2.03
CA SER A 229 -12.93 -15.79 -1.64
C SER A 229 -12.95 -15.50 -0.13
N LEU A 230 -14.13 -15.47 0.49
CA LEU A 230 -14.26 -15.29 1.94
C LEU A 230 -13.67 -16.46 2.71
N PHE A 231 -13.91 -17.70 2.25
CA PHE A 231 -13.34 -18.90 2.86
C PHE A 231 -11.82 -18.91 2.75
N THR A 232 -11.29 -18.58 1.57
CA THR A 232 -9.83 -18.44 1.35
C THR A 232 -9.24 -17.36 2.24
N PHE A 233 -9.89 -16.21 2.33
CA PHE A 233 -9.45 -15.11 3.19
C PHE A 233 -9.44 -15.50 4.68
N LEU A 234 -10.52 -16.12 5.17
CA LEU A 234 -10.58 -16.61 6.55
C LEU A 234 -9.56 -17.73 6.81
N GLY A 235 -9.25 -18.54 5.81
CA GLY A 235 -8.20 -19.55 5.87
C GLY A 235 -6.80 -18.98 6.11
N LEU A 236 -6.53 -17.75 5.63
CA LEU A 236 -5.26 -17.07 5.91
C LEU A 236 -5.09 -16.73 7.41
N PHE A 237 -6.21 -16.52 8.12
CA PHE A 237 -6.19 -16.26 9.57
C PHE A 237 -6.27 -17.54 10.42
N ASN A 238 -6.84 -18.63 9.89
CA ASN A 238 -7.12 -19.86 10.61
C ASN A 238 -6.20 -21.03 10.22
N GLY A 239 -5.23 -20.82 9.34
CA GLY A 239 -4.26 -21.84 8.92
C GLY A 239 -3.35 -22.34 10.05
N PRO A 240 -2.61 -23.46 9.86
CA PRO A 240 -1.74 -24.04 10.91
C PRO A 240 -0.71 -23.05 11.46
N HIS A 241 -0.24 -22.10 10.64
CA HIS A 241 0.66 -21.02 11.06
C HIS A 241 -0.05 -19.92 11.85
N ALA A 242 -1.38 -19.76 11.71
CA ALA A 242 -2.14 -18.74 12.43
C ALA A 242 -2.48 -19.16 13.86
N GLN A 243 -2.70 -20.46 14.12
CA GLN A 243 -3.01 -20.96 15.48
C GLN A 243 -1.88 -20.71 16.47
N SER A 244 -0.63 -20.69 16.01
CA SER A 244 0.52 -20.35 16.84
C SER A 244 0.64 -18.84 17.13
N SER A 245 0.01 -17.97 16.33
CA SER A 245 0.17 -16.51 16.47
C SER A 245 -0.57 -15.90 17.66
N HIS A 246 -1.47 -16.63 18.30
CA HIS A 246 -2.25 -16.13 19.44
C HIS A 246 -1.63 -16.43 20.80
N ALA A 247 -0.55 -17.20 20.87
CA ALA A 247 0.17 -17.41 22.12
C ALA A 247 0.86 -16.11 22.58
N LEU A 248 0.82 -15.83 23.88
CA LEU A 248 1.36 -14.59 24.44
C LEU A 248 2.81 -14.27 23.99
N PRO A 249 3.75 -15.23 23.93
CA PRO A 249 5.11 -14.97 23.45
C PRO A 249 5.14 -14.50 21.99
N GLN A 250 4.25 -15.01 21.14
CA GLN A 250 4.17 -14.61 19.73
C GLN A 250 3.54 -13.23 19.55
N LEU A 251 2.54 -12.88 20.35
CA LEU A 251 2.00 -11.52 20.37
C LEU A 251 3.05 -10.49 20.79
N VAL A 252 3.86 -10.82 21.83
CA VAL A 252 4.97 -9.95 22.27
C VAL A 252 5.99 -9.80 21.14
N ARG A 253 6.38 -10.90 20.49
CA ARG A 253 7.29 -10.85 19.35
C ARG A 253 6.70 -10.07 18.16
N GLY A 254 5.41 -10.29 17.84
CA GLY A 254 4.72 -9.52 16.79
C GLY A 254 4.69 -8.02 17.09
N LEU A 255 4.48 -7.63 18.35
CA LEU A 255 4.54 -6.23 18.77
C LEU A 255 5.98 -5.68 18.67
N GLU A 256 6.98 -6.44 19.11
CA GLU A 256 8.38 -6.06 19.01
C GLU A 256 8.79 -5.81 17.56
N GLU A 257 8.55 -6.76 16.67
CA GLU A 257 8.88 -6.63 15.25
C GLU A 257 8.09 -5.50 14.56
N THR A 258 6.85 -5.27 14.98
CA THR A 258 6.05 -4.14 14.49
C THR A 258 6.70 -2.81 14.88
N ILE A 259 7.13 -2.65 16.12
CA ILE A 259 7.75 -1.41 16.62
C ILE A 259 9.14 -1.20 16.00
N ARG A 260 9.91 -2.27 15.85
CA ARG A 260 11.31 -2.20 15.39
C ARG A 260 11.45 -2.10 13.88
N MET A 261 10.50 -2.65 13.11
CA MET A 261 10.64 -2.78 11.67
C MET A 261 9.41 -2.26 10.91
N SER A 262 8.22 -2.83 11.17
CA SER A 262 7.10 -2.63 10.27
C SER A 262 6.51 -1.23 10.34
N LEU A 263 6.36 -0.67 11.55
CA LEU A 263 5.78 0.66 11.73
C LEU A 263 6.70 1.77 11.20
N PRO A 264 8.02 1.79 11.49
CA PRO A 264 8.94 2.76 10.87
C PRO A 264 8.89 2.70 9.35
N THR A 265 9.03 1.51 8.77
CA THR A 265 9.02 1.31 7.32
C THR A 265 7.72 1.80 6.68
N ALA A 266 6.55 1.53 7.31
CA ALA A 266 5.24 1.92 6.77
C ALA A 266 4.91 3.41 6.93
N THR A 267 5.60 4.12 7.82
CA THR A 267 5.27 5.51 8.16
C THR A 267 6.32 6.53 7.73
N GLY A 268 7.33 6.11 6.98
CA GLY A 268 8.25 7.02 6.30
C GLY A 268 9.57 7.25 7.00
N ASP A 269 10.05 6.30 7.81
CA ASP A 269 11.39 6.32 8.37
C ASP A 269 12.46 6.25 7.26
N PRO A 270 13.34 7.25 7.13
CA PRO A 270 14.39 7.27 6.12
C PRO A 270 15.67 6.56 6.57
N PHE A 271 15.73 6.10 7.83
CA PHE A 271 16.92 5.51 8.41
C PHE A 271 17.02 4.02 8.09
N CYS A 272 18.25 3.51 7.97
CA CYS A 272 18.53 2.09 7.82
C CYS A 272 17.66 1.42 6.75
N PRO A 273 17.94 1.69 5.45
CA PRO A 273 17.21 1.05 4.36
C PRO A 273 17.31 -0.49 4.46
N VAL A 274 16.37 -1.18 3.86
CA VAL A 274 16.14 -2.63 3.94
C VAL A 274 17.38 -3.49 3.76
N SER A 275 18.22 -3.12 2.79
CA SER A 275 19.50 -3.81 2.52
C SER A 275 20.48 -3.77 3.70
N ALA A 276 20.20 -2.93 4.70
CA ALA A 276 21.01 -2.80 5.91
C ALA A 276 20.47 -3.60 7.10
N VAL A 277 19.28 -4.20 6.98
CA VAL A 277 18.54 -4.85 8.09
C VAL A 277 18.22 -6.29 7.73
N ASP A 278 19.11 -6.97 6.98
CA ASP A 278 18.96 -8.39 6.74
C ASP A 278 19.10 -9.16 8.06
N TYR A 279 18.14 -10.00 8.28
CA TYR A 279 17.95 -10.92 9.39
C TYR A 279 19.11 -11.90 9.61
N PRO A 280 19.33 -12.29 10.84
CA PRO A 280 18.78 -11.85 12.12
C PRO A 280 19.52 -10.64 12.64
N ILE A 281 18.87 -9.86 13.54
CA ILE A 281 19.54 -8.77 14.23
C ILE A 281 20.76 -9.35 14.95
N ASP A 282 21.90 -9.19 14.33
CA ASP A 282 23.16 -9.48 14.99
C ASP A 282 23.48 -8.38 16.00
N ALA A 283 24.33 -8.66 16.97
CA ALA A 283 24.76 -7.69 17.98
C ALA A 283 25.76 -6.68 17.41
N SER A 284 25.77 -6.44 16.08
CA SER A 284 26.65 -5.47 15.45
C SER A 284 26.28 -4.04 15.87
N PRO A 285 27.24 -3.13 16.00
CA PRO A 285 26.98 -1.73 16.33
C PRO A 285 26.00 -1.06 15.35
N ARG A 286 26.01 -1.47 14.08
CA ARG A 286 25.09 -0.97 13.04
C ARG A 286 23.66 -1.43 13.31
N SER A 287 23.44 -2.68 13.65
CA SER A 287 22.12 -3.24 13.96
C SER A 287 21.52 -2.58 15.21
N ILE A 288 22.32 -2.35 16.25
CA ILE A 288 21.91 -1.64 17.48
C ILE A 288 21.50 -0.21 17.14
N HIS A 289 22.30 0.51 16.35
CA HIS A 289 22.01 1.88 15.92
C HIS A 289 20.67 1.96 15.17
N CYS A 290 20.45 1.08 14.19
CA CYS A 290 19.21 1.02 13.43
C CYS A 290 18.02 0.69 14.34
N THR A 291 18.16 -0.23 15.28
CA THR A 291 17.11 -0.57 16.25
C THR A 291 16.71 0.64 17.08
N ILE A 292 17.68 1.43 17.56
CA ILE A 292 17.41 2.65 18.34
C ILE A 292 16.66 3.68 17.50
N LEU A 293 17.09 3.92 16.25
CA LEU A 293 16.44 4.88 15.36
C LEU A 293 15.00 4.47 15.05
N HIS A 294 14.77 3.22 14.62
CA HIS A 294 13.44 2.69 14.30
C HIS A 294 12.51 2.72 15.51
N THR A 295 13.01 2.29 16.71
CA THR A 295 12.19 2.32 17.92
C THR A 295 11.87 3.76 18.36
N SER A 296 12.80 4.69 18.17
CA SER A 296 12.58 6.12 18.44
C SER A 296 11.54 6.71 17.50
N TRP A 297 11.57 6.36 16.21
CA TRP A 297 10.56 6.75 15.22
C TRP A 297 9.17 6.23 15.61
N SER A 298 9.06 4.94 15.92
CA SER A 298 7.80 4.34 16.39
C SER A 298 7.28 4.97 17.67
N GLY A 299 8.16 5.25 18.62
CA GLY A 299 7.81 5.98 19.84
C GLY A 299 7.26 7.37 19.55
N GLY A 300 7.91 8.12 18.65
CA GLY A 300 7.44 9.42 18.18
C GLY A 300 6.06 9.35 17.53
N TYR A 301 5.84 8.36 16.65
CA TYR A 301 4.55 8.10 16.03
C TYR A 301 3.45 7.84 17.08
N MET A 302 3.69 6.96 18.04
CA MET A 302 2.73 6.61 19.09
C MET A 302 2.42 7.79 20.01
N ILE A 303 3.42 8.62 20.33
CA ILE A 303 3.22 9.86 21.11
C ILE A 303 2.32 10.82 20.34
N LEU A 304 2.58 11.08 19.05
CA LEU A 304 1.76 11.97 18.23
C LEU A 304 0.33 11.43 18.08
N TRP A 305 0.17 10.12 17.87
CA TRP A 305 -1.13 9.48 17.81
C TRP A 305 -1.91 9.66 19.11
N THR A 306 -1.30 9.40 20.26
CA THR A 306 -1.91 9.56 21.59
C THR A 306 -2.31 11.02 21.84
N LEU A 307 -1.43 11.97 21.49
CA LEU A 307 -1.74 13.40 21.62
C LEU A 307 -2.92 13.81 20.72
N ALA A 308 -2.97 13.31 19.50
CA ALA A 308 -4.07 13.59 18.56
C ALA A 308 -5.41 13.05 19.09
N VAL A 309 -5.43 11.82 19.62
CA VAL A 309 -6.61 11.21 20.26
C VAL A 309 -7.05 12.04 21.47
N LEU A 310 -6.13 12.37 22.38
CA LEU A 310 -6.45 13.17 23.56
C LEU A 310 -7.02 14.54 23.23
N LEU A 311 -6.49 15.20 22.19
CA LEU A 311 -7.02 16.49 21.72
C LEU A 311 -8.42 16.35 21.14
N ALA A 312 -8.68 15.32 20.33
CA ALA A 312 -10.00 15.06 19.75
C ALA A 312 -11.04 14.72 20.82
N VAL A 313 -10.70 13.82 21.75
CA VAL A 313 -11.60 13.44 22.89
C VAL A 313 -11.88 14.64 23.79
N ARG A 314 -10.85 15.42 24.17
CA ARG A 314 -11.03 16.61 25.00
C ARG A 314 -11.90 17.66 24.31
N ALA A 315 -11.77 17.84 23.02
CA ALA A 315 -12.62 18.76 22.24
C ALA A 315 -14.08 18.27 22.23
N LEU A 316 -14.32 16.99 21.98
CA LEU A 316 -15.66 16.39 22.03
C LEU A 316 -16.32 16.54 23.41
N TRP A 317 -15.59 16.30 24.50
CA TRP A 317 -16.11 16.47 25.85
C TRP A 317 -16.52 17.92 26.13
N LYS A 318 -15.70 18.88 25.74
CA LYS A 318 -15.99 20.31 25.91
C LYS A 318 -17.25 20.74 25.13
N LEU A 319 -17.35 20.28 23.87
CA LEU A 319 -18.48 20.58 23.01
C LEU A 319 -19.76 19.95 23.55
N ARG A 320 -19.73 18.68 24.00
CA ARG A 320 -20.87 17.99 24.61
C ARG A 320 -21.37 18.71 25.86
N ALA A 321 -20.46 19.23 26.69
CA ALA A 321 -20.86 19.98 27.91
C ALA A 321 -21.54 21.31 27.58
N ARG A 322 -21.32 21.90 26.41
CA ARG A 322 -21.94 23.17 25.96
C ARG A 322 -23.27 22.98 25.23
N MET A 323 -23.58 21.77 24.76
CA MET A 323 -24.71 21.46 23.85
C MET A 323 -26.12 21.67 24.38
N LYS A 324 -26.34 22.29 25.56
CA LYS A 324 -27.69 22.59 26.04
C LYS A 324 -28.47 23.62 25.19
N GLY A 325 -27.87 24.16 24.10
CA GLY A 325 -28.49 25.10 23.15
C GLY A 325 -27.79 25.11 21.77
N GLY A 326 -27.13 24.00 21.38
CA GLY A 326 -26.14 23.90 20.35
C GLY A 326 -26.43 24.59 19.02
N SER A 327 -25.57 25.56 18.69
CA SER A 327 -25.55 26.24 17.38
C SER A 327 -25.18 25.26 16.25
N PRO A 328 -25.56 25.54 14.99
CA PRO A 328 -25.11 24.75 13.82
C PRO A 328 -23.60 24.63 13.74
N GLU A 329 -22.86 25.66 14.14
CA GLU A 329 -21.39 25.67 14.17
C GLU A 329 -20.81 24.68 15.18
N GLU A 330 -21.37 24.60 16.40
CA GLU A 330 -20.96 23.64 17.42
C GLU A 330 -21.23 22.20 16.99
N LYS A 331 -22.36 21.95 16.31
CA LYS A 331 -22.65 20.64 15.71
C LYS A 331 -21.62 20.27 14.64
N GLN A 332 -21.25 21.21 13.77
CA GLN A 332 -20.23 20.99 12.75
C GLN A 332 -18.87 20.66 13.39
N GLU A 333 -18.43 21.42 14.40
CA GLU A 333 -17.18 21.16 15.11
C GLU A 333 -17.19 19.78 15.78
N MET A 334 -18.31 19.38 16.38
CA MET A 334 -18.44 18.06 16.99
C MET A 334 -18.29 16.94 15.96
N ILE A 335 -18.92 17.05 14.80
CA ILE A 335 -18.81 16.08 13.71
C ILE A 335 -17.37 15.99 13.22
N LEU A 336 -16.69 17.13 13.03
CA LEU A 336 -15.29 17.16 12.60
C LEU A 336 -14.36 16.46 13.61
N HIS A 337 -14.53 16.71 14.91
CA HIS A 337 -13.73 16.03 15.93
C HIS A 337 -14.03 14.54 16.02
N PHE A 338 -15.29 14.15 15.83
CA PHE A 338 -15.68 12.75 15.78
C PHE A 338 -15.08 12.04 14.54
N ALA A 339 -15.13 12.67 13.36
CA ALA A 339 -14.50 12.14 12.16
C ALA A 339 -12.96 11.97 12.30
N ARG A 340 -12.29 12.94 12.97
CA ARG A 340 -10.87 12.82 13.32
C ARG A 340 -10.61 11.63 14.24
N LEU A 341 -11.47 11.40 15.24
CA LEU A 341 -11.36 10.26 16.16
C LEU A 341 -11.58 8.94 15.43
N CYS A 342 -12.58 8.84 14.53
CA CYS A 342 -12.81 7.68 13.68
C CYS A 342 -11.58 7.37 12.81
N LEU A 343 -10.96 8.40 12.21
CA LEU A 343 -9.74 8.25 11.41
C LEU A 343 -8.57 7.72 12.24
N LEU A 344 -8.37 8.24 13.46
CA LEU A 344 -7.34 7.76 14.38
C LEU A 344 -7.64 6.33 14.90
N ALA A 345 -8.91 5.98 15.08
CA ALA A 345 -9.32 4.64 15.45
C ALA A 345 -9.06 3.62 14.34
N SER A 346 -9.20 4.01 13.06
CA SER A 346 -8.82 3.14 11.92
C SER A 346 -7.35 2.73 12.01
N ALA A 347 -6.45 3.67 12.36
CA ALA A 347 -5.03 3.35 12.55
C ALA A 347 -4.80 2.36 13.69
N ALA A 348 -5.50 2.53 14.83
CA ALA A 348 -5.40 1.61 15.95
C ALA A 348 -5.87 0.20 15.58
N ILE A 349 -7.00 0.08 14.87
CA ILE A 349 -7.53 -1.21 14.42
C ILE A 349 -6.55 -1.86 13.43
N THR A 350 -6.00 -1.09 12.48
CA THR A 350 -5.01 -1.58 11.52
C THR A 350 -3.76 -2.11 12.22
N LEU A 351 -3.18 -1.34 13.16
CA LEU A 351 -2.02 -1.75 13.93
C LEU A 351 -2.29 -2.99 14.79
N THR A 352 -3.42 -3.01 15.50
CA THR A 352 -3.80 -4.15 16.33
C THR A 352 -3.99 -5.40 15.49
N GLY A 353 -4.72 -5.31 14.36
CA GLY A 353 -4.92 -6.41 13.44
C GLY A 353 -3.60 -6.94 12.88
N TYR A 354 -2.66 -6.05 12.56
CA TYR A 354 -1.32 -6.43 12.08
C TYR A 354 -0.52 -7.17 13.15
N VAL A 355 -0.44 -6.64 14.38
CA VAL A 355 0.31 -7.25 15.49
C VAL A 355 -0.21 -8.64 15.84
N VAL A 356 -1.54 -8.84 15.79
CA VAL A 356 -2.18 -10.12 16.10
C VAL A 356 -2.03 -11.14 14.97
N SER A 357 -1.76 -10.70 13.73
CA SER A 357 -1.55 -11.59 12.59
C SER A 357 -0.16 -12.23 12.61
N SER A 358 0.08 -13.20 11.72
CA SER A 358 1.40 -13.79 11.50
C SER A 358 2.36 -12.90 10.69
N ALA A 359 1.87 -11.80 10.12
CA ALA A 359 2.63 -10.93 9.21
C ALA A 359 3.93 -10.36 9.82
N PRO A 360 3.94 -9.80 11.06
CA PRO A 360 5.16 -9.24 11.63
C PRO A 360 6.22 -10.29 11.97
N GLN A 361 5.81 -11.56 12.15
CA GLN A 361 6.73 -12.64 12.56
C GLN A 361 7.45 -13.31 11.37
N GLY A 362 6.88 -13.21 10.17
CA GLY A 362 7.44 -13.81 8.97
C GLY A 362 8.53 -12.92 8.35
N LEU A 363 8.11 -11.91 7.60
CA LEU A 363 8.96 -10.94 6.92
C LEU A 363 8.50 -9.52 7.27
N PRO A 364 8.78 -9.02 8.49
CA PRO A 364 8.20 -7.79 9.02
C PRO A 364 8.43 -6.58 8.12
N HIS A 365 9.56 -6.52 7.43
CA HIS A 365 9.87 -5.48 6.47
C HIS A 365 8.95 -5.56 5.22
N SER A 366 8.90 -6.71 4.56
CA SER A 366 8.09 -6.90 3.34
C SER A 366 6.60 -6.80 3.64
N HIS A 367 6.16 -7.32 4.80
CA HIS A 367 4.77 -7.28 5.25
C HIS A 367 4.36 -5.92 5.83
N ALA A 368 5.29 -4.99 6.08
CA ALA A 368 4.98 -3.63 6.49
C ALA A 368 4.04 -2.91 5.50
N ARG A 369 4.00 -3.35 4.24
CA ARG A 369 3.03 -2.88 3.24
C ARG A 369 1.56 -3.01 3.68
N TYR A 370 1.24 -3.96 4.55
CA TYR A 370 -0.11 -4.13 5.10
C TYR A 370 -0.51 -2.99 6.05
N LEU A 371 0.45 -2.18 6.47
CA LEU A 371 0.25 -0.97 7.27
C LEU A 371 0.17 0.31 6.41
N ILE A 372 0.20 0.22 5.08
CA ILE A 372 0.25 1.39 4.19
C ILE A 372 -0.92 2.35 4.42
N GLY A 373 -2.09 1.83 4.82
CA GLY A 373 -3.26 2.64 5.20
C GLY A 373 -2.97 3.69 6.29
N LEU A 374 -1.90 3.52 7.11
CA LEU A 374 -1.50 4.51 8.10
C LEU A 374 -1.12 5.86 7.48
N LEU A 375 -0.75 5.90 6.20
CA LEU A 375 -0.48 7.15 5.48
C LEU A 375 -1.72 8.05 5.39
N ILE A 376 -2.93 7.47 5.35
CA ILE A 376 -4.20 8.23 5.35
C ILE A 376 -4.35 9.04 6.65
N VAL A 377 -3.76 8.56 7.75
CA VAL A 377 -3.87 9.17 9.08
C VAL A 377 -2.82 10.25 9.31
N THR A 378 -1.82 10.39 8.44
CA THR A 378 -0.71 11.34 8.58
C THR A 378 -1.15 12.77 8.96
N PRO A 379 -2.17 13.40 8.34
CA PRO A 379 -2.59 14.74 8.74
C PRO A 379 -3.13 14.82 10.17
N ALA A 380 -3.78 13.76 10.64
CA ALA A 380 -4.31 13.68 12.00
C ALA A 380 -3.17 13.60 13.03
N LEU A 381 -2.11 12.84 12.71
CA LEU A 381 -0.92 12.67 13.56
C LEU A 381 -0.14 13.96 13.72
N ILE A 382 0.06 14.72 12.65
CA ILE A 382 0.83 15.97 12.69
C ILE A 382 0.02 17.16 13.22
N TRP A 383 -1.31 17.02 13.35
CA TRP A 383 -2.18 18.09 13.83
C TRP A 383 -1.81 18.67 15.20
N PRO A 384 -1.42 17.90 16.22
CA PRO A 384 -0.98 18.44 17.51
C PRO A 384 0.19 19.42 17.38
N LEU A 385 1.19 19.07 16.57
CA LEU A 385 2.34 19.94 16.28
C LEU A 385 1.91 21.17 15.50
N TRP A 386 1.09 20.98 14.46
CA TRP A 386 0.60 22.07 13.61
C TRP A 386 -0.24 23.09 14.37
N SER A 387 -1.15 22.63 15.24
CA SER A 387 -1.97 23.50 16.09
C SER A 387 -1.14 24.26 17.12
N GLY A 388 -0.14 23.62 17.70
CA GLY A 388 0.79 24.24 18.63
C GLY A 388 1.72 25.26 17.99
N ALA A 389 2.18 25.02 16.76
CA ALA A 389 2.99 25.99 16.01
C ALA A 389 2.23 27.27 15.68
N ARG A 390 0.90 27.21 15.47
CA ARG A 390 0.05 28.37 15.18
C ARG A 390 -0.28 29.24 16.39
N ALA A 391 -0.23 28.68 17.59
CA ALA A 391 -0.56 29.39 18.82
C ALA A 391 0.35 30.63 19.08
N VAL A 392 1.44 30.77 18.33
CA VAL A 392 2.41 31.88 18.43
C VAL A 392 1.91 33.22 17.86
N LYS A 393 0.82 33.23 17.08
CA LYS A 393 0.35 34.42 16.33
C LYS A 393 -0.72 35.26 17.07
N LEU A 394 -0.96 35.06 18.37
CA LEU A 394 -1.90 35.87 19.15
C LEU A 394 -1.26 37.22 19.52
N PRO A 395 -1.98 38.37 19.33
CA PRO A 395 -1.46 39.67 19.67
C PRO A 395 -1.28 39.88 21.18
N LEU A 396 -0.27 40.67 21.53
CA LEU A 396 0.08 41.04 22.91
C LEU A 396 -0.98 41.94 23.54
N VAL A 397 -1.58 41.51 24.62
CA VAL A 397 -2.34 42.37 25.54
C VAL A 397 -1.91 42.04 26.97
N ASN A 398 -1.26 43.01 27.65
CA ASN A 398 -0.87 43.11 29.07
C ASN A 398 0.36 42.34 29.58
N GLU A 399 1.08 42.98 30.55
CA GLU A 399 2.37 42.55 31.12
C GLU A 399 2.33 41.23 31.91
N THR A 400 1.25 40.91 32.58
CA THR A 400 1.05 39.63 33.27
C THR A 400 1.00 38.43 32.32
N THR A 401 0.74 38.68 31.05
CA THR A 401 0.68 37.71 29.93
C THR A 401 2.08 37.40 29.37
N LYS A 402 3.11 38.24 29.70
CA LYS A 402 4.45 38.16 29.11
C LYS A 402 5.18 36.84 29.44
N ARG A 403 5.08 36.34 30.66
CA ARG A 403 5.69 35.05 31.10
C ARG A 403 4.98 33.83 30.50
N ARG A 404 3.67 33.90 30.34
CA ARG A 404 2.85 32.88 29.69
C ARG A 404 3.09 32.88 28.17
N PHE A 405 3.32 34.06 27.60
CA PHE A 405 3.60 34.29 26.18
C PHE A 405 4.98 33.77 25.76
N THR A 406 6.04 34.02 26.54
CA THR A 406 7.39 33.46 26.30
C THR A 406 7.36 31.92 26.28
N ARG A 407 6.61 31.31 27.20
CA ARG A 407 6.46 29.85 27.26
C ARG A 407 5.63 29.29 26.09
N LEU A 408 4.61 30.00 25.62
CA LEU A 408 3.80 29.65 24.44
C LEU A 408 4.61 29.84 23.16
N ARG A 409 5.41 30.90 23.07
CA ARG A 409 6.30 31.17 21.94
C ARG A 409 7.39 30.10 21.82
N GLY A 410 7.99 29.70 22.92
CA GLY A 410 8.97 28.60 22.95
C GLY A 410 8.37 27.28 22.46
N LYS A 411 7.18 26.91 22.94
CA LYS A 411 6.48 25.70 22.47
C LYS A 411 6.14 25.77 20.98
N GLY A 412 5.74 26.93 20.47
CA GLY A 412 5.43 27.10 19.06
C GLY A 412 6.65 26.98 18.16
N ILE A 413 7.80 27.51 18.59
CA ILE A 413 9.08 27.36 17.88
C ILE A 413 9.50 25.88 17.86
N LEU A 414 9.41 25.18 19.00
CA LEU A 414 9.72 23.75 19.08
C LEU A 414 8.84 22.94 18.12
N ASN A 415 7.53 23.14 18.14
CA ASN A 415 6.61 22.41 17.24
C ASN A 415 6.90 22.69 15.76
N SER A 416 7.23 23.95 15.42
CA SER A 416 7.64 24.29 14.04
C SER A 416 8.97 23.62 13.66
N GLY A 417 9.92 23.55 14.59
CA GLY A 417 11.20 22.86 14.40
C GLY A 417 10.99 21.35 14.16
N VAL A 418 10.11 20.70 14.93
CA VAL A 418 9.78 19.28 14.74
C VAL A 418 9.09 19.04 13.38
N LEU A 419 8.14 19.90 12.97
CA LEU A 419 7.50 19.81 11.66
C LEU A 419 8.51 19.96 10.51
N LEU A 420 9.43 20.92 10.64
CA LEU A 420 10.49 21.11 9.66
C LEU A 420 11.42 19.89 9.61
N LEU A 421 11.80 19.34 10.76
CA LEU A 421 12.61 18.13 10.85
C LEU A 421 11.93 16.95 10.15
N ILE A 422 10.63 16.72 10.40
CA ILE A 422 9.87 15.67 9.71
C ILE A 422 9.93 15.90 8.18
N GLY A 423 9.70 17.13 7.71
CA GLY A 423 9.78 17.44 6.27
C GLY A 423 11.17 17.19 5.68
N ILE A 424 12.24 17.54 6.40
CA ILE A 424 13.62 17.27 6.00
C ILE A 424 13.90 15.77 5.94
N LEU A 425 13.43 14.99 6.92
CA LEU A 425 13.62 13.54 6.94
C LEU A 425 12.92 12.86 5.76
N PHE A 426 11.71 13.27 5.41
CA PHE A 426 11.02 12.78 4.22
C PHE A 426 11.75 13.17 2.93
N LEU A 427 12.31 14.37 2.86
CA LEU A 427 13.12 14.81 1.73
C LEU A 427 14.41 13.98 1.60
N ILE A 428 15.11 13.72 2.72
CA ILE A 428 16.30 12.86 2.74
C ILE A 428 15.93 11.45 2.25
N GLY A 429 14.81 10.88 2.71
CA GLY A 429 14.31 9.59 2.25
C GLY A 429 14.03 9.57 0.74
N THR A 430 13.50 10.66 0.19
CA THR A 430 13.31 10.78 -1.27
C THR A 430 14.65 10.91 -2.00
N MET A 431 15.60 11.66 -1.46
CA MET A 431 16.91 11.83 -2.09
C MET A 431 17.73 10.53 -2.08
N SER A 432 17.53 9.65 -1.10
CA SER A 432 18.20 8.35 -1.07
C SER A 432 17.84 7.46 -2.28
N ILE A 433 16.63 7.62 -2.85
CA ILE A 433 16.20 6.91 -4.06
C ILE A 433 17.11 7.24 -5.25
N ALA A 434 17.64 8.48 -5.32
CA ALA A 434 18.56 8.85 -6.37
C ALA A 434 19.87 8.04 -6.33
N GLY A 435 20.28 7.58 -5.14
CA GLY A 435 21.42 6.69 -4.97
C GLY A 435 21.16 5.27 -5.52
N ASP A 436 19.91 4.83 -5.56
CA ASP A 436 19.51 3.51 -6.04
C ASP A 436 19.29 3.48 -7.58
N LEU A 437 19.22 4.65 -8.24
CA LEU A 437 18.97 4.72 -9.69
C LEU A 437 20.03 3.98 -10.54
N PRO A 438 21.36 4.17 -10.32
CA PRO A 438 22.36 3.48 -11.13
C PRO A 438 22.28 1.96 -11.01
N SER A 439 22.07 1.43 -9.81
CA SER A 439 21.93 -0.01 -9.57
C SER A 439 20.66 -0.57 -10.21
N SER A 440 19.57 0.17 -10.17
CA SER A 440 18.31 -0.22 -10.83
C SER A 440 18.43 -0.23 -12.35
N GLN A 441 19.11 0.76 -12.93
CA GLN A 441 19.36 0.81 -14.38
C GLN A 441 20.27 -0.33 -14.82
N ALA A 442 21.34 -0.61 -14.07
CA ALA A 442 22.22 -1.75 -14.35
C ALA A 442 21.47 -3.09 -14.27
N ALA A 443 20.61 -3.27 -13.26
CA ALA A 443 19.80 -4.48 -13.13
C ALA A 443 18.77 -4.64 -14.26
N ASN A 444 18.17 -3.55 -14.74
CA ASN A 444 17.27 -3.58 -15.89
C ASN A 444 18.04 -3.95 -17.18
N GLN A 445 19.21 -3.35 -17.41
CA GLN A 445 20.07 -3.66 -18.55
C GLN A 445 20.52 -5.13 -18.52
N GLN A 446 20.98 -5.61 -17.38
CA GLN A 446 21.35 -7.03 -17.19
C GLN A 446 20.19 -7.97 -17.53
N GLN A 447 18.97 -7.61 -17.13
CA GLN A 447 17.77 -8.40 -17.46
C GLN A 447 17.48 -8.41 -18.96
N ASP A 448 17.59 -7.26 -19.63
CA ASP A 448 17.35 -7.16 -21.08
C ASP A 448 18.40 -7.96 -21.87
N GLU A 449 19.67 -7.90 -21.47
CA GLU A 449 20.77 -8.68 -22.05
C GLU A 449 20.55 -10.19 -21.80
N PHE A 450 20.08 -10.57 -20.62
CA PHE A 450 19.78 -11.96 -20.32
C PHE A 450 18.62 -12.50 -21.17
N ILE A 451 17.54 -11.73 -21.35
CA ILE A 451 16.43 -12.09 -22.25
C ILE A 451 16.93 -12.24 -23.69
N ALA A 452 17.76 -11.32 -24.17
CA ALA A 452 18.34 -11.39 -25.50
C ALA A 452 19.22 -12.65 -25.67
N ASN A 453 19.99 -13.02 -24.65
CA ASN A 453 20.80 -14.22 -24.63
C ASN A 453 19.97 -15.50 -24.68
N LEU A 454 18.86 -15.59 -23.92
CA LEU A 454 17.96 -16.73 -23.96
C LEU A 454 17.31 -16.89 -25.35
N VAL A 455 16.88 -15.79 -25.97
CA VAL A 455 16.35 -15.82 -27.35
C VAL A 455 17.41 -16.26 -28.34
N ARG A 456 18.66 -15.81 -28.19
CA ARG A 456 19.79 -16.16 -29.10
C ARG A 456 20.11 -17.64 -29.08
N ILE A 457 19.99 -18.32 -27.92
CA ILE A 457 20.24 -19.77 -27.80
C ILE A 457 18.96 -20.59 -28.01
N ASP A 458 17.84 -19.94 -28.40
CA ASP A 458 16.51 -20.54 -28.57
C ASP A 458 15.92 -21.17 -27.30
N ALA A 459 16.34 -20.72 -26.11
CA ALA A 459 15.78 -21.15 -24.84
C ALA A 459 14.49 -20.35 -24.52
N THR A 460 13.45 -20.58 -25.30
CA THR A 460 12.18 -19.84 -25.19
C THR A 460 11.17 -20.50 -24.25
N ARG A 461 11.42 -21.74 -23.81
CA ARG A 461 10.67 -22.46 -22.78
C ARG A 461 11.61 -22.81 -21.65
N ILE A 462 11.32 -22.30 -20.44
CA ILE A 462 12.29 -22.42 -19.34
C ILE A 462 11.62 -22.84 -18.03
N TYR A 463 12.35 -23.63 -17.25
CA TYR A 463 12.09 -23.86 -15.85
C TYR A 463 12.97 -22.95 -15.01
N THR A 464 12.40 -22.21 -14.06
CA THR A 464 13.17 -21.30 -13.22
C THR A 464 12.45 -21.01 -11.89
N ASP A 465 13.05 -20.20 -11.02
CA ASP A 465 12.41 -19.77 -9.77
C ASP A 465 11.31 -18.73 -10.01
N TYR A 466 10.47 -18.52 -8.98
CA TYR A 466 9.33 -17.59 -9.03
C TYR A 466 9.74 -16.15 -9.37
N TRP A 467 10.80 -15.66 -8.74
CA TRP A 467 11.20 -14.26 -8.87
C TRP A 467 11.77 -13.93 -10.24
N THR A 468 12.38 -14.89 -10.87
CA THR A 468 12.93 -14.79 -12.23
C THR A 468 11.83 -14.98 -13.29
N CYS A 469 10.94 -15.96 -13.11
CA CYS A 469 9.96 -16.40 -14.10
C CYS A 469 9.08 -15.25 -14.63
N TYR A 470 8.16 -14.75 -13.83
CA TYR A 470 7.12 -13.82 -14.31
C TYR A 470 7.65 -12.49 -14.79
N ARG A 471 8.80 -12.07 -14.26
CA ARG A 471 9.51 -10.90 -14.71
C ARG A 471 9.99 -11.04 -16.16
N ILE A 472 10.61 -12.17 -16.49
CA ILE A 472 11.11 -12.46 -17.84
C ILE A 472 9.95 -12.59 -18.83
N VAL A 473 8.89 -13.33 -18.47
CA VAL A 473 7.71 -13.50 -19.33
C VAL A 473 7.11 -12.16 -19.73
N PHE A 474 6.91 -11.27 -18.77
CA PHE A 474 6.32 -9.97 -19.03
C PHE A 474 7.24 -9.08 -19.89
N VAL A 475 8.52 -8.94 -19.52
CA VAL A 475 9.48 -8.07 -20.22
C VAL A 475 9.74 -8.60 -21.63
N SER A 476 9.85 -9.92 -21.83
CA SER A 476 9.98 -10.53 -23.16
C SER A 476 8.69 -10.50 -23.99
N GLN A 477 7.60 -9.96 -23.43
CA GLN A 477 6.27 -9.96 -24.08
C GLN A 477 5.81 -11.37 -24.47
N GLU A 478 6.03 -12.36 -23.58
CA GLU A 478 5.69 -13.78 -23.77
C GLU A 478 6.47 -14.49 -24.90
N LYS A 479 7.57 -13.91 -25.40
CA LYS A 479 8.48 -14.63 -26.28
C LYS A 479 9.14 -15.79 -25.53
N ILE A 480 9.47 -15.57 -24.26
CA ILE A 480 9.95 -16.59 -23.33
C ILE A 480 8.81 -16.92 -22.39
N ILE A 481 8.47 -18.20 -22.26
CA ILE A 481 7.47 -18.71 -21.33
C ILE A 481 8.19 -19.57 -20.29
N CYS A 482 7.83 -19.39 -19.02
CA CYS A 482 8.45 -20.11 -17.93
C CYS A 482 7.46 -20.93 -17.09
N SER A 483 7.99 -21.96 -16.47
CA SER A 483 7.36 -22.71 -15.38
C SER A 483 8.19 -22.57 -14.11
N VAL A 484 7.52 -22.34 -13.00
CA VAL A 484 8.19 -22.19 -11.70
C VAL A 484 8.49 -23.55 -11.11
N THR A 485 9.75 -23.74 -10.72
CA THR A 485 10.24 -24.90 -9.96
C THR A 485 10.89 -24.46 -8.66
N ASP A 486 10.90 -25.36 -7.69
CA ASP A 486 11.69 -25.19 -6.47
C ASP A 486 13.15 -25.61 -6.69
N ARG A 487 13.95 -25.57 -5.62
CA ARG A 487 15.37 -25.94 -5.66
C ARG A 487 15.63 -27.42 -5.98
N THR A 488 14.59 -28.27 -5.90
CA THR A 488 14.64 -29.71 -6.22
C THR A 488 14.09 -30.01 -7.60
N LEU A 489 13.86 -28.98 -8.43
CA LEU A 489 13.27 -29.04 -9.76
C LEU A 489 11.83 -29.56 -9.79
N ILE A 490 11.16 -29.56 -8.63
CA ILE A 490 9.75 -29.92 -8.55
C ILE A 490 8.90 -28.68 -8.90
N PRO A 491 7.81 -28.85 -9.69
CA PRO A 491 6.90 -27.75 -9.98
C PRO A 491 6.40 -27.09 -8.69
N SER A 492 6.54 -25.78 -8.60
CA SER A 492 6.22 -24.99 -7.44
C SER A 492 5.09 -23.99 -7.75
N HIS A 493 5.12 -22.81 -7.18
CA HIS A 493 4.05 -21.82 -7.21
C HIS A 493 3.83 -21.19 -8.60
N ASN A 494 3.20 -21.94 -9.51
CA ASN A 494 2.82 -21.44 -10.84
C ASN A 494 1.54 -20.59 -10.77
N ARG A 495 1.64 -19.28 -11.03
CA ARG A 495 0.52 -18.33 -11.03
C ARG A 495 -0.45 -18.57 -12.19
N TYR A 496 0.08 -18.86 -13.38
CA TYR A 496 -0.71 -19.11 -14.58
C TYR A 496 -0.39 -20.52 -15.09
N TYR A 497 -1.30 -21.45 -14.82
CA TYR A 497 -1.09 -22.89 -15.05
C TYR A 497 -0.87 -23.25 -16.53
N HIS A 498 -1.41 -22.43 -17.44
CA HIS A 498 -1.19 -22.66 -18.88
C HIS A 498 0.30 -22.66 -19.26
N TYR A 499 1.10 -21.76 -18.66
CA TYR A 499 2.54 -21.73 -18.91
C TYR A 499 3.25 -23.00 -18.43
N TYR A 500 2.86 -23.53 -17.28
CA TYR A 500 3.38 -24.81 -16.81
C TYR A 500 3.10 -25.94 -17.83
N ALA A 501 1.89 -26.01 -18.37
CA ALA A 501 1.52 -27.03 -19.35
C ALA A 501 2.34 -26.90 -20.65
N VAL A 502 2.55 -25.67 -21.14
CA VAL A 502 3.34 -25.38 -22.34
C VAL A 502 4.80 -25.78 -22.16
N VAL A 503 5.44 -25.38 -21.05
CA VAL A 503 6.85 -25.68 -20.77
C VAL A 503 7.04 -27.17 -20.56
N LYS A 504 6.12 -27.85 -19.86
CA LYS A 504 6.19 -29.29 -19.62
C LYS A 504 6.04 -30.11 -20.92
N ALA A 505 5.30 -29.60 -21.88
CA ALA A 505 5.09 -30.30 -23.17
C ALA A 505 6.27 -30.17 -24.12
N ASP A 506 7.17 -29.22 -23.90
CA ASP A 506 8.33 -28.98 -24.76
C ASP A 506 9.57 -29.78 -24.27
N PRO A 507 10.05 -30.77 -25.02
CA PRO A 507 11.21 -31.57 -24.63
C PRO A 507 12.53 -30.78 -24.63
N HIS A 508 12.57 -29.60 -25.27
CA HIS A 508 13.74 -28.74 -25.33
C HIS A 508 13.72 -27.63 -24.26
N SER A 509 12.81 -27.72 -23.30
CA SER A 509 12.73 -26.75 -22.19
C SER A 509 14.03 -26.70 -21.39
N ALA A 510 14.60 -25.50 -21.27
CA ALA A 510 15.85 -25.26 -20.55
C ALA A 510 15.60 -24.99 -19.06
N TYR A 511 16.59 -25.27 -18.21
CA TYR A 511 16.61 -24.88 -16.81
C TYR A 511 17.45 -23.63 -16.60
N VAL A 512 16.90 -22.66 -15.88
CA VAL A 512 17.54 -21.37 -15.61
C VAL A 512 17.65 -21.16 -14.11
N PHE A 513 18.85 -20.92 -13.62
CA PHE A 513 19.14 -20.69 -12.21
C PHE A 513 19.77 -19.32 -12.03
N ASN A 514 19.21 -18.52 -11.14
CA ASN A 514 19.84 -17.28 -10.68
C ASN A 514 21.00 -17.62 -9.75
N TYR A 515 22.20 -17.11 -10.05
CA TYR A 515 23.43 -17.42 -9.33
C TYR A 515 23.36 -16.98 -7.85
N ASP A 516 22.78 -15.82 -7.58
CA ASP A 516 22.68 -15.27 -6.22
C ASP A 516 21.73 -16.05 -5.30
N ILE A 517 20.67 -16.62 -5.87
CA ILE A 517 19.68 -17.41 -5.13
C ILE A 517 20.21 -18.82 -4.84
N PHE A 518 21.10 -19.35 -5.68
CA PHE A 518 21.60 -20.72 -5.63
C PHE A 518 23.03 -20.86 -5.07
N GLN A 519 23.56 -19.83 -4.39
CA GLN A 519 24.95 -19.82 -3.83
C GLN A 519 25.28 -20.95 -2.84
N ASN A 520 24.34 -21.79 -2.43
CA ASN A 520 24.66 -23.00 -1.67
C ASN A 520 25.23 -24.08 -2.61
N ALA A 521 26.54 -24.28 -2.55
CA ALA A 521 27.30 -25.24 -3.35
C ALA A 521 26.69 -26.65 -3.40
N ALA A 522 26.05 -27.10 -2.33
CA ALA A 522 25.34 -28.40 -2.27
C ALA A 522 24.10 -28.45 -3.18
N THR A 523 23.41 -27.30 -3.39
CA THR A 523 22.24 -27.22 -4.29
C THR A 523 22.69 -27.16 -5.75
N MET A 524 23.80 -26.47 -6.03
CA MET A 524 24.40 -26.41 -7.37
C MET A 524 24.92 -27.78 -7.83
N GLN A 525 25.56 -28.56 -6.94
CA GLN A 525 26.04 -29.92 -7.28
C GLN A 525 24.90 -30.90 -7.59
N LYS A 526 23.73 -30.77 -6.90
CA LYS A 526 22.54 -31.57 -7.20
C LYS A 526 21.80 -31.10 -8.45
N ALA A 527 21.94 -29.83 -8.81
CA ALA A 527 21.31 -29.22 -9.99
C ALA A 527 22.25 -29.18 -11.21
N ASP A 528 23.50 -29.66 -11.10
CA ASP A 528 24.38 -29.72 -12.26
C ASP A 528 23.92 -30.84 -13.21
N LEU A 529 23.28 -30.38 -14.29
CA LEU A 529 22.76 -31.22 -15.36
C LEU A 529 23.80 -31.46 -16.45
N SER A 530 25.00 -30.87 -16.34
CA SER A 530 26.09 -31.08 -17.31
C SER A 530 26.53 -32.56 -17.29
N GLY A 531 26.62 -33.17 -18.45
CA GLY A 531 26.90 -34.60 -18.58
C GLY A 531 25.65 -35.51 -18.58
N HIS A 532 24.46 -34.95 -18.44
CA HIS A 532 23.16 -35.66 -18.53
C HIS A 532 22.36 -35.29 -19.80
N GLY A 533 23.05 -34.93 -20.90
CA GLY A 533 22.39 -34.48 -22.15
C GLY A 533 21.98 -33.00 -22.13
N PHE A 534 22.62 -32.19 -21.31
CA PHE A 534 22.37 -30.76 -21.25
C PHE A 534 23.65 -29.97 -21.53
N ARG A 535 23.55 -28.96 -22.38
CA ARG A 535 24.57 -27.96 -22.63
C ARG A 535 24.46 -26.82 -21.64
N ARG A 536 25.57 -26.49 -20.96
CA ARG A 536 25.62 -25.43 -19.97
C ARG A 536 26.07 -24.10 -20.58
N PHE A 537 25.29 -23.04 -20.33
CA PHE A 537 25.63 -21.65 -20.62
C PHE A 537 25.73 -20.85 -19.34
N VAL A 538 26.62 -19.88 -19.29
CA VAL A 538 26.74 -18.94 -18.16
C VAL A 538 26.60 -17.53 -18.73
N PHE A 539 25.59 -16.82 -18.22
CA PHE A 539 25.34 -15.40 -18.49
C PHE A 539 25.44 -14.65 -17.17
N ASP A 540 25.59 -13.32 -17.24
CA ASP A 540 25.74 -12.50 -16.04
C ASP A 540 24.59 -12.73 -15.04
N GLY A 541 24.93 -13.34 -13.89
CA GLY A 541 23.98 -13.66 -12.82
C GLY A 541 23.13 -14.92 -13.04
N TYR A 542 23.28 -15.66 -14.17
CA TYR A 542 22.45 -16.84 -14.48
C TYR A 542 23.25 -17.99 -15.06
N ILE A 543 22.81 -19.20 -14.71
CA ILE A 543 23.28 -20.45 -15.33
C ILE A 543 22.09 -21.06 -16.07
N VAL A 544 22.28 -21.44 -17.33
CA VAL A 544 21.27 -22.04 -18.19
C VAL A 544 21.73 -23.44 -18.62
N TYR A 545 20.89 -24.43 -18.40
CA TYR A 545 21.06 -25.78 -18.90
C TYR A 545 20.01 -26.04 -19.97
N GLN A 546 20.46 -26.23 -21.20
CA GLN A 546 19.61 -26.49 -22.37
C GLN A 546 19.80 -27.93 -22.81
N PRO A 547 18.73 -28.72 -23.08
CA PRO A 547 18.84 -30.04 -23.68
C PRO A 547 19.62 -30.00 -24.99
N GLU A 548 20.47 -31.03 -25.26
CA GLU A 548 21.27 -31.16 -26.49
C GLU A 548 20.42 -31.58 -27.70
#